data_d72be5ac2d94c21222875aa8dee503c7
#
_entry.id   d72be5ac2d94c21222875aa8dee503c7
#
_cell.length_a   1.000
_cell.length_b   1.000
_cell.length_c   1.000
_cell.angle_alpha   90.00
_cell.angle_beta   90.00
_cell.angle_gamma   90.00
#
_symmetry.space_group_name_H-M   'P 1'
#
loop_
_entity.id
_entity.type
_entity.pdbx_description
1 polymer ?
#
loop_
_entity_poly.entity_id
_entity_poly.type
_entity_poly.pdbx_seq_one_letter_code
_entity_poly.pdbx_strand_id
1 'polypeptide(L)'
;MKLHYRKYGKTGPPLVIVHGLYGSGDNWVSIAKELSTGFEVFVVDQRNHGRSPHSADHDYPSMRDDLRNFMDSQGIDKAVLLGHSMGGKTVMFFAEAWPKRVQSMICVDIAPKPYHDLALHSNFAANHAKMIDSMLEVDLSKAETREDIDHALRTSIGSERIRGFLLKNVRRDRSGNFRWRINLEALREHLDDIFDGLDTDRIIREGGITGFPALFVSGANSDYIRAEDHVLIRSVFPAADIVTIPDAGHWLHAEQPDLLVKNIRFFLDR
;
A
#
# COMPACT_ATOMS: atom_id res chain seq x y z
N MET A 1 -16.94 -0.68 -0.21
CA MET A 1 -17.40 -0.52 1.19
C MET A 1 -17.09 0.89 1.72
N LYS A 2 -17.51 1.23 3.00
CA LYS A 2 -17.16 2.54 3.60
C LYS A 2 -15.81 2.42 4.31
N LEU A 3 -14.77 2.97 3.70
CA LEU A 3 -13.43 2.96 4.28
C LEU A 3 -13.32 3.94 5.45
N HIS A 4 -12.55 3.56 6.47
CA HIS A 4 -12.09 4.48 7.50
C HIS A 4 -10.98 5.36 6.93
N TYR A 5 -10.96 6.63 7.31
CA TYR A 5 -9.91 7.57 6.88
C TYR A 5 -9.60 8.61 7.94
N ARG A 6 -8.47 9.26 7.78
CA ARG A 6 -8.10 10.48 8.48
C ARG A 6 -7.82 11.58 7.48
N LYS A 7 -8.16 12.80 7.85
CA LYS A 7 -7.97 13.98 7.02
C LYS A 7 -6.94 14.92 7.65
N TYR A 8 -6.05 15.45 6.84
CA TYR A 8 -5.04 16.44 7.21
C TYR A 8 -5.10 17.60 6.20
N GLY A 9 -4.87 18.81 6.67
CA GLY A 9 -5.06 20.01 5.84
C GLY A 9 -6.52 20.42 5.70
N LYS A 10 -6.75 21.64 5.22
CA LYS A 10 -8.09 22.24 5.05
C LYS A 10 -8.32 22.76 3.65
N THR A 11 -7.26 22.97 2.89
CA THR A 11 -7.26 23.62 1.58
C THR A 11 -6.25 22.94 0.66
N GLY A 12 -6.40 23.15 -0.64
CA GLY A 12 -5.56 22.58 -1.67
C GLY A 12 -6.24 21.41 -2.40
N PRO A 13 -5.63 20.89 -3.46
CA PRO A 13 -6.17 19.74 -4.19
C PRO A 13 -6.20 18.50 -3.31
N PRO A 14 -7.21 17.60 -3.49
CA PRO A 14 -7.29 16.35 -2.76
C PRO A 14 -6.10 15.44 -3.08
N LEU A 15 -5.49 14.86 -2.04
CA LEU A 15 -4.47 13.82 -2.13
C LEU A 15 -4.89 12.64 -1.27
N VAL A 16 -5.01 11.46 -1.86
CA VAL A 16 -5.41 10.22 -1.17
C VAL A 16 -4.22 9.30 -1.05
N ILE A 17 -3.89 8.92 0.20
CA ILE A 17 -2.81 7.97 0.52
C ILE A 17 -3.41 6.60 0.82
N VAL A 18 -2.90 5.57 0.12
CA VAL A 18 -3.31 4.17 0.21
C VAL A 18 -2.12 3.32 0.65
N HIS A 19 -2.21 2.71 1.84
CA HIS A 19 -1.13 1.94 2.44
C HIS A 19 -0.94 0.55 1.82
N GLY A 20 0.20 -0.09 2.08
CA GLY A 20 0.52 -1.46 1.66
C GLY A 20 -0.03 -2.54 2.59
N LEU A 21 0.23 -3.81 2.22
CA LEU A 21 -0.13 -4.99 3.00
C LEU A 21 0.41 -4.91 4.43
N TYR A 22 -0.36 -5.36 5.40
CA TYR A 22 -0.14 -5.25 6.85
C TYR A 22 -0.04 -3.82 7.39
N GLY A 23 -0.22 -2.80 6.53
CA GLY A 23 -0.18 -1.40 6.90
C GLY A 23 -1.53 -0.87 7.38
N SER A 24 -1.53 0.41 7.70
CA SER A 24 -2.73 1.21 7.98
C SER A 24 -2.40 2.68 7.80
N GLY A 25 -3.40 3.55 7.88
CA GLY A 25 -3.19 5.00 7.85
C GLY A 25 -2.26 5.52 8.95
N ASP A 26 -2.07 4.76 10.04
CA ASP A 26 -1.15 5.12 11.12
C ASP A 26 0.31 5.19 10.65
N ASN A 27 0.67 4.46 9.60
CA ASN A 27 2.04 4.45 9.04
C ASN A 27 2.38 5.71 8.25
N TRP A 28 1.37 6.49 7.83
CA TRP A 28 1.52 7.62 6.93
C TRP A 28 1.29 8.98 7.57
N VAL A 29 1.09 9.04 8.90
CA VAL A 29 0.73 10.26 9.63
C VAL A 29 1.76 11.38 9.46
N SER A 30 3.05 11.09 9.55
CA SER A 30 4.12 12.07 9.38
C SER A 30 4.12 12.66 7.98
N ILE A 31 4.11 11.80 6.95
CA ILE A 31 4.09 12.22 5.54
C ILE A 31 2.81 13.00 5.22
N ALA A 32 1.65 12.53 5.72
CA ALA A 32 0.38 13.23 5.52
C ALA A 32 0.39 14.65 6.11
N LYS A 33 0.98 14.83 7.30
CA LYS A 33 1.13 16.16 7.92
C LYS A 33 2.04 17.08 7.09
N GLU A 34 3.15 16.56 6.60
CA GLU A 34 4.06 17.31 5.73
C GLU A 34 3.36 17.74 4.44
N LEU A 35 2.70 16.83 3.74
CA LEU A 35 2.00 17.11 2.49
C LEU A 35 0.77 18.02 2.70
N SER A 36 0.19 18.05 3.90
CA SER A 36 -0.99 18.85 4.22
C SER A 36 -0.77 20.37 4.21
N THR A 37 0.45 20.83 4.05
CA THR A 37 0.76 22.26 3.84
C THR A 37 0.32 22.77 2.47
N GLY A 38 0.17 21.87 1.46
CA GLY A 38 -0.27 22.21 0.10
C GLY A 38 -1.47 21.42 -0.41
N PHE A 39 -1.88 20.39 0.32
CA PHE A 39 -2.92 19.46 -0.11
C PHE A 39 -3.94 19.21 0.99
N GLU A 40 -5.16 18.88 0.59
CA GLU A 40 -6.15 18.27 1.44
C GLU A 40 -5.92 16.75 1.43
N VAL A 41 -5.20 16.25 2.45
CA VAL A 41 -4.69 14.87 2.47
C VAL A 41 -5.67 13.94 3.19
N PHE A 42 -6.07 12.88 2.51
CA PHE A 42 -6.86 11.79 3.06
C PHE A 42 -6.00 10.54 3.14
N VAL A 43 -5.89 9.93 4.31
CA VAL A 43 -5.20 8.67 4.52
C VAL A 43 -6.23 7.61 4.83
N VAL A 44 -6.44 6.68 3.91
CA VAL A 44 -7.46 5.63 4.05
C VAL A 44 -6.86 4.36 4.63
N ASP A 45 -7.65 3.66 5.46
CA ASP A 45 -7.40 2.25 5.77
C ASP A 45 -8.11 1.42 4.69
N GLN A 46 -7.40 0.52 3.99
CA GLN A 46 -8.01 -0.37 3.00
C GLN A 46 -8.90 -1.43 3.67
N ARG A 47 -9.78 -2.08 2.90
CA ARG A 47 -10.55 -3.23 3.40
C ARG A 47 -9.63 -4.22 4.10
N ASN A 48 -10.15 -4.92 5.08
CA ASN A 48 -9.41 -5.93 5.86
C ASN A 48 -8.24 -5.39 6.70
N HIS A 49 -8.03 -4.07 6.76
CA HIS A 49 -6.94 -3.43 7.50
C HIS A 49 -7.45 -2.29 8.40
N GLY A 50 -6.65 -2.00 9.43
CA GLY A 50 -6.81 -0.84 10.29
C GLY A 50 -8.18 -0.77 10.98
N ARG A 51 -8.95 0.28 10.68
CA ARG A 51 -10.31 0.51 11.21
C ARG A 51 -11.39 0.32 10.14
N SER A 52 -11.01 0.01 8.91
CA SER A 52 -11.96 -0.30 7.85
C SER A 52 -12.65 -1.65 8.09
N PRO A 53 -13.85 -1.84 7.53
CA PRO A 53 -14.57 -3.10 7.67
C PRO A 53 -13.80 -4.28 7.08
N HIS A 54 -14.03 -5.45 7.65
CA HIS A 54 -13.57 -6.72 7.12
C HIS A 54 -14.56 -7.24 6.05
N SER A 55 -14.02 -7.95 5.06
CA SER A 55 -14.73 -8.65 3.99
C SER A 55 -14.03 -9.99 3.72
N ALA A 56 -14.75 -10.95 3.17
CA ALA A 56 -14.13 -12.15 2.63
C ALA A 56 -13.27 -11.80 1.40
N ASP A 57 -13.75 -10.90 0.53
CA ASP A 57 -13.02 -10.51 -0.68
C ASP A 57 -11.82 -9.61 -0.39
N HIS A 58 -10.70 -9.85 -1.07
CA HIS A 58 -9.49 -9.02 -0.98
C HIS A 58 -8.69 -9.04 -2.29
N ASP A 59 -9.27 -8.53 -3.36
CA ASP A 59 -8.70 -8.39 -4.70
C ASP A 59 -8.59 -6.93 -5.12
N TYR A 60 -7.80 -6.63 -6.15
CA TYR A 60 -7.62 -5.26 -6.65
C TYR A 60 -8.88 -4.63 -7.24
N PRO A 61 -9.74 -5.34 -8.01
CA PRO A 61 -11.02 -4.81 -8.44
C PRO A 61 -11.88 -4.32 -7.27
N SER A 62 -11.97 -5.09 -6.22
CA SER A 62 -12.70 -4.74 -5.00
C SER A 62 -12.09 -3.53 -4.27
N MET A 63 -10.75 -3.50 -4.14
CA MET A 63 -10.03 -2.40 -3.47
C MET A 63 -10.12 -1.09 -4.25
N ARG A 64 -10.00 -1.11 -5.58
CA ARG A 64 -10.18 0.08 -6.43
C ARG A 64 -11.61 0.62 -6.35
N ASP A 65 -12.62 -0.26 -6.31
CA ASP A 65 -14.03 0.12 -6.19
C ASP A 65 -14.32 0.75 -4.82
N ASP A 66 -13.67 0.26 -3.75
CA ASP A 66 -13.73 0.90 -2.44
C ASP A 66 -13.13 2.30 -2.47
N LEU A 67 -11.99 2.48 -3.15
CA LEU A 67 -11.35 3.78 -3.30
C LEU A 67 -12.26 4.75 -4.08
N ARG A 68 -12.92 4.30 -5.16
CA ARG A 68 -13.92 5.09 -5.88
C ARG A 68 -15.06 5.51 -4.96
N ASN A 69 -15.67 4.54 -4.26
CA ASN A 69 -16.77 4.80 -3.35
C ASN A 69 -16.38 5.77 -2.22
N PHE A 70 -15.14 5.67 -1.74
CA PHE A 70 -14.58 6.63 -0.79
C PHE A 70 -14.53 8.04 -1.39
N MET A 71 -13.91 8.21 -2.58
CA MET A 71 -13.81 9.50 -3.24
C MET A 71 -15.20 10.11 -3.51
N ASP A 72 -16.16 9.30 -3.99
CA ASP A 72 -17.53 9.74 -4.24
C ASP A 72 -18.23 10.19 -2.94
N SER A 73 -18.04 9.47 -1.83
CA SER A 73 -18.60 9.82 -0.52
C SER A 73 -18.04 11.11 0.07
N GLN A 74 -16.83 11.51 -0.36
CA GLN A 74 -16.17 12.75 0.07
C GLN A 74 -16.38 13.91 -0.94
N GLY A 75 -17.12 13.69 -2.04
CA GLY A 75 -17.29 14.68 -3.11
C GLY A 75 -16.00 14.98 -3.88
N ILE A 76 -15.04 14.05 -3.89
CA ILE A 76 -13.78 14.18 -4.59
C ILE A 76 -13.96 13.67 -6.02
N ASP A 77 -14.03 14.58 -6.99
CA ASP A 77 -14.14 14.23 -8.40
C ASP A 77 -12.79 13.74 -8.96
N LYS A 78 -11.71 14.44 -8.64
CA LYS A 78 -10.36 14.16 -9.12
C LYS A 78 -9.34 14.35 -8.01
N ALA A 79 -8.35 13.45 -7.88
CA ALA A 79 -7.36 13.51 -6.81
C ALA A 79 -5.95 13.12 -7.28
N VAL A 80 -4.94 13.58 -6.51
CA VAL A 80 -3.63 12.94 -6.48
C VAL A 80 -3.77 11.63 -5.72
N LEU A 81 -3.37 10.51 -6.34
CA LEU A 81 -3.40 9.19 -5.71
C LEU A 81 -1.99 8.73 -5.39
N LEU A 82 -1.71 8.48 -4.11
CA LEU A 82 -0.44 7.96 -3.65
C LEU A 82 -0.67 6.59 -3.04
N GLY A 83 -0.03 5.56 -3.61
CA GLY A 83 -0.13 4.20 -3.10
C GLY A 83 1.25 3.56 -2.86
N HIS A 84 1.37 2.80 -1.78
CA HIS A 84 2.57 2.03 -1.46
C HIS A 84 2.31 0.54 -1.60
N SER A 85 3.19 -0.19 -2.30
CA SER A 85 3.10 -1.65 -2.42
C SER A 85 1.71 -2.09 -2.91
N MET A 86 0.97 -2.93 -2.17
CA MET A 86 -0.43 -3.29 -2.45
C MET A 86 -1.32 -2.05 -2.72
N GLY A 87 -1.16 -0.96 -1.94
CA GLY A 87 -1.86 0.30 -2.19
C GLY A 87 -1.46 0.95 -3.51
N GLY A 88 -0.21 0.77 -3.95
CA GLY A 88 0.26 1.20 -5.26
C GLY A 88 -0.44 0.44 -6.39
N LYS A 89 -0.62 -0.86 -6.25
CA LYS A 89 -1.45 -1.66 -7.18
C LYS A 89 -2.90 -1.16 -7.17
N THR A 90 -3.48 -0.95 -6.00
CA THR A 90 -4.86 -0.42 -5.89
C THR A 90 -5.04 0.88 -6.69
N VAL A 91 -4.09 1.83 -6.59
CA VAL A 91 -4.19 3.09 -7.36
C VAL A 91 -3.91 2.91 -8.85
N MET A 92 -3.08 1.93 -9.25
CA MET A 92 -2.88 1.58 -10.66
C MET A 92 -4.16 1.01 -11.27
N PHE A 93 -4.83 0.05 -10.60
CA PHE A 93 -6.12 -0.51 -11.02
C PHE A 93 -7.23 0.56 -11.05
N PHE A 94 -7.19 1.50 -10.11
CA PHE A 94 -8.09 2.65 -10.16
C PHE A 94 -7.84 3.53 -11.38
N ALA A 95 -6.58 3.84 -11.67
CA ALA A 95 -6.17 4.68 -12.80
C ALA A 95 -6.51 4.04 -14.14
N GLU A 96 -6.40 2.73 -14.27
CA GLU A 96 -6.83 1.97 -15.43
C GLU A 96 -8.34 2.12 -15.67
N ALA A 97 -9.14 1.94 -14.62
CA ALA A 97 -10.61 1.97 -14.73
C ALA A 97 -11.17 3.39 -14.89
N TRP A 98 -10.55 4.39 -14.23
CA TRP A 98 -11.04 5.78 -14.23
C TRP A 98 -9.90 6.80 -14.37
N PRO A 99 -9.18 6.83 -15.51
CA PRO A 99 -8.03 7.73 -15.70
C PRO A 99 -8.39 9.20 -15.55
N LYS A 100 -9.62 9.60 -15.90
CA LYS A 100 -10.10 10.99 -15.75
C LYS A 100 -10.26 11.44 -14.29
N ARG A 101 -10.34 10.51 -13.35
CA ARG A 101 -10.43 10.77 -11.90
C ARG A 101 -9.06 10.94 -11.24
N VAL A 102 -7.96 10.75 -11.99
CA VAL A 102 -6.58 10.84 -11.49
C VAL A 102 -5.94 12.15 -11.91
N GLN A 103 -5.61 13.01 -10.97
CA GLN A 103 -4.84 14.25 -11.21
C GLN A 103 -3.37 13.93 -11.45
N SER A 104 -2.79 13.13 -10.57
CA SER A 104 -1.43 12.58 -10.66
C SER A 104 -1.40 11.26 -9.89
N MET A 105 -0.55 10.34 -10.28
CA MET A 105 -0.39 9.04 -9.61
C MET A 105 1.03 8.91 -9.06
N ILE A 106 1.16 8.45 -7.82
CA ILE A 106 2.44 8.19 -7.16
C ILE A 106 2.43 6.76 -6.64
N CYS A 107 3.31 5.92 -7.19
CA CYS A 107 3.47 4.53 -6.78
C CYS A 107 4.80 4.35 -6.05
N VAL A 108 4.73 4.00 -4.77
CA VAL A 108 5.89 3.80 -3.92
C VAL A 108 6.21 2.31 -3.85
N ASP A 109 7.34 1.96 -4.40
CA ASP A 109 8.01 0.67 -4.41
C ASP A 109 7.14 -0.52 -4.85
N ILE A 110 6.50 -0.37 -6.01
CA ILE A 110 5.73 -1.42 -6.68
C ILE A 110 5.62 -1.13 -8.17
N ALA A 111 5.80 -2.17 -9.02
CA ALA A 111 5.62 -2.11 -10.47
C ALA A 111 4.25 -2.68 -10.91
N PRO A 112 3.77 -2.43 -12.13
CA PRO A 112 2.48 -2.93 -12.62
C PRO A 112 2.43 -4.45 -12.84
N LYS A 113 3.57 -5.14 -12.89
CA LYS A 113 3.70 -6.60 -13.12
C LYS A 113 3.13 -7.45 -11.99
N PRO A 114 2.76 -8.71 -12.24
CA PRO A 114 2.54 -9.67 -11.17
C PRO A 114 3.86 -10.01 -10.44
N TYR A 115 3.74 -10.51 -9.21
CA TYR A 115 4.88 -10.86 -8.35
C TYR A 115 4.96 -12.36 -8.04
N HIS A 116 4.18 -13.19 -8.73
CA HIS A 116 4.21 -14.67 -8.57
C HIS A 116 5.59 -15.26 -8.87
N ASP A 117 6.29 -14.77 -9.90
CA ASP A 117 7.63 -15.25 -10.28
C ASP A 117 8.73 -14.84 -9.30
N LEU A 118 8.61 -13.68 -8.65
CA LEU A 118 9.50 -13.30 -7.56
C LEU A 118 9.36 -14.27 -6.38
N ALA A 119 8.17 -14.82 -6.18
CA ALA A 119 7.91 -15.86 -5.22
C ALA A 119 8.73 -17.14 -5.48
N LEU A 120 8.94 -17.50 -6.73
CA LEU A 120 9.72 -18.67 -7.12
C LEU A 120 11.22 -18.49 -6.94
N HIS A 121 11.74 -17.26 -7.10
CA HIS A 121 13.18 -16.97 -7.07
C HIS A 121 13.72 -16.43 -5.75
N SER A 122 12.87 -15.90 -4.86
CA SER A 122 13.28 -15.21 -3.62
C SER A 122 12.58 -15.69 -2.34
N ASN A 123 11.80 -16.74 -2.36
CA ASN A 123 10.91 -17.15 -1.26
C ASN A 123 9.92 -16.05 -0.80
N PHE A 124 9.68 -15.06 -1.63
CA PHE A 124 8.88 -13.87 -1.30
C PHE A 124 7.43 -14.21 -0.91
N ALA A 125 6.68 -14.95 -1.76
CA ALA A 125 5.32 -15.37 -1.44
C ALA A 125 5.29 -16.38 -0.30
N ALA A 126 6.27 -17.29 -0.25
CA ALA A 126 6.41 -18.23 0.86
C ALA A 126 6.66 -17.48 2.19
N ASN A 127 7.41 -16.37 2.17
CA ASN A 127 7.61 -15.54 3.33
C ASN A 127 6.31 -14.84 3.77
N HIS A 128 5.50 -14.31 2.84
CA HIS A 128 4.21 -13.71 3.17
C HIS A 128 3.20 -14.72 3.67
N ALA A 129 3.09 -15.89 3.03
CA ALA A 129 2.26 -16.99 3.52
C ALA A 129 2.66 -17.40 4.94
N LYS A 130 3.96 -17.63 5.17
CA LYS A 130 4.51 -17.97 6.48
C LYS A 130 4.24 -16.88 7.52
N MET A 131 4.32 -15.60 7.16
CA MET A 131 4.01 -14.50 8.08
C MET A 131 2.54 -14.52 8.49
N ILE A 132 1.61 -14.69 7.53
CA ILE A 132 0.17 -14.74 7.83
C ILE A 132 -0.14 -15.98 8.67
N ASP A 133 0.37 -17.14 8.28
CA ASP A 133 0.16 -18.41 9.00
C ASP A 133 0.69 -18.28 10.45
N SER A 134 1.89 -17.70 10.64
CA SER A 134 2.44 -17.45 11.98
C SER A 134 1.59 -16.49 12.82
N MET A 135 0.99 -15.47 12.19
CA MET A 135 0.08 -14.56 12.90
C MET A 135 -1.24 -15.24 13.28
N LEU A 136 -1.76 -16.14 12.43
CA LEU A 136 -2.97 -16.93 12.70
C LEU A 136 -2.75 -17.93 13.83
N GLU A 137 -1.56 -18.50 13.95
CA GLU A 137 -1.19 -19.47 14.99
C GLU A 137 -1.03 -18.85 16.38
N VAL A 138 -0.86 -17.51 16.47
CA VAL A 138 -0.72 -16.86 17.79
C VAL A 138 -2.02 -16.89 18.57
N ASP A 139 -2.03 -17.59 19.68
CA ASP A 139 -3.14 -17.59 20.64
C ASP A 139 -3.17 -16.28 21.43
N LEU A 140 -3.85 -15.29 20.90
CA LEU A 140 -3.97 -13.96 21.51
C LEU A 140 -4.71 -13.99 22.86
N SER A 141 -5.46 -15.06 23.19
CA SER A 141 -6.17 -15.18 24.47
C SER A 141 -5.23 -15.43 25.64
N LYS A 142 -4.02 -15.96 25.37
CA LYS A 142 -2.97 -16.22 26.35
C LYS A 142 -1.98 -15.07 26.52
N ALA A 143 -2.02 -14.08 25.64
CA ALA A 143 -1.10 -12.94 25.69
C ALA A 143 -1.59 -11.90 26.70
N GLU A 144 -0.77 -11.53 27.65
CA GLU A 144 -1.02 -10.44 28.60
C GLU A 144 -0.41 -9.12 28.12
N THR A 145 0.71 -9.21 27.38
CA THR A 145 1.47 -8.10 26.85
C THR A 145 1.69 -8.22 25.34
N ARG A 146 2.12 -7.12 24.68
CA ARG A 146 2.57 -7.18 23.28
C ARG A 146 3.88 -7.95 23.12
N GLU A 147 4.69 -8.00 24.17
CA GLU A 147 5.92 -8.77 24.18
C GLU A 147 5.68 -10.27 24.12
N ASP A 148 4.60 -10.77 24.72
CA ASP A 148 4.19 -12.18 24.61
C ASP A 148 3.89 -12.53 23.15
N ILE A 149 3.21 -11.61 22.43
CA ILE A 149 2.89 -11.79 21.01
C ILE A 149 4.16 -11.72 20.16
N ASP A 150 5.08 -10.78 20.45
CA ASP A 150 6.39 -10.71 19.76
C ASP A 150 7.17 -12.01 19.96
N HIS A 151 7.19 -12.51 21.20
CA HIS A 151 7.90 -13.75 21.52
C HIS A 151 7.31 -14.95 20.74
N ALA A 152 5.97 -15.04 20.65
CA ALA A 152 5.33 -16.11 19.89
C ALA A 152 5.68 -16.04 18.39
N LEU A 153 5.78 -14.84 17.80
CA LEU A 153 6.15 -14.65 16.40
C LEU A 153 7.65 -14.89 16.13
N ARG A 154 8.52 -14.79 17.13
CA ARG A 154 9.99 -14.81 16.97
C ARG A 154 10.51 -16.09 16.36
N THR A 155 9.88 -17.22 16.63
CA THR A 155 10.30 -18.53 16.12
C THR A 155 10.15 -18.64 14.59
N SER A 156 9.16 -17.97 14.04
CA SER A 156 8.83 -18.03 12.62
C SER A 156 9.31 -16.80 11.84
N ILE A 157 9.35 -15.63 12.51
CA ILE A 157 9.72 -14.33 11.93
C ILE A 157 10.93 -13.79 12.67
N GLY A 158 12.14 -14.07 12.16
CA GLY A 158 13.40 -13.71 12.83
C GLY A 158 13.66 -12.19 12.92
N SER A 159 13.18 -11.41 11.92
CA SER A 159 13.41 -9.97 11.88
C SER A 159 12.56 -9.22 12.90
N GLU A 160 13.21 -8.60 13.89
CA GLU A 160 12.55 -7.74 14.89
C GLU A 160 11.79 -6.57 14.25
N ARG A 161 12.36 -5.99 13.20
CA ARG A 161 11.74 -4.90 12.45
C ARG A 161 10.41 -5.33 11.80
N ILE A 162 10.37 -6.52 11.19
CA ILE A 162 9.14 -7.07 10.60
C ILE A 162 8.14 -7.33 11.71
N ARG A 163 8.52 -7.99 12.80
CA ARG A 163 7.60 -8.25 13.92
C ARG A 163 7.05 -6.96 14.50
N GLY A 164 7.91 -5.95 14.73
CA GLY A 164 7.48 -4.64 15.22
C GLY A 164 6.47 -3.95 14.29
N PHE A 165 6.60 -4.13 12.96
CA PHE A 165 5.63 -3.65 11.99
C PHE A 165 4.30 -4.41 12.08
N LEU A 166 4.33 -5.75 12.14
CA LEU A 166 3.12 -6.58 12.26
C LEU A 166 2.37 -6.32 13.57
N LEU A 167 3.09 -6.12 14.68
CA LEU A 167 2.51 -5.82 16.00
C LEU A 167 1.74 -4.50 16.05
N LYS A 168 1.93 -3.57 15.10
CA LYS A 168 1.08 -2.38 14.97
C LYS A 168 -0.39 -2.73 14.67
N ASN A 169 -0.65 -3.94 14.15
CA ASN A 169 -1.99 -4.46 13.90
C ASN A 169 -2.64 -5.10 15.14
N VAL A 170 -1.96 -5.12 16.27
CA VAL A 170 -2.52 -5.64 17.53
C VAL A 170 -3.24 -4.53 18.29
N ARG A 171 -4.47 -4.78 18.71
CA ARG A 171 -5.25 -3.89 19.58
C ARG A 171 -5.84 -4.67 20.76
N ARG A 172 -6.22 -3.96 21.83
CA ARG A 172 -7.13 -4.51 22.83
C ARG A 172 -8.58 -4.20 22.45
N ASP A 173 -9.45 -5.18 22.60
CA ASP A 173 -10.89 -4.98 22.47
C ASP A 173 -11.47 -4.34 23.76
N ARG A 174 -12.80 -4.15 23.80
CA ARG A 174 -13.49 -3.54 24.96
C ARG A 174 -13.38 -4.38 26.25
N SER A 175 -13.13 -5.67 26.11
CA SER A 175 -12.95 -6.60 27.23
C SER A 175 -11.48 -6.69 27.66
N GLY A 176 -10.57 -5.96 27.02
CA GLY A 176 -9.14 -5.94 27.32
C GLY A 176 -8.34 -7.03 26.59
N ASN A 177 -8.98 -7.90 25.83
CA ASN A 177 -8.30 -8.98 25.10
C ASN A 177 -7.60 -8.46 23.84
N PHE A 178 -6.46 -9.05 23.51
CA PHE A 178 -5.78 -8.75 22.26
C PHE A 178 -6.55 -9.30 21.04
N ARG A 179 -6.56 -8.52 19.96
CA ARG A 179 -7.15 -8.87 18.67
C ARG A 179 -6.27 -8.33 17.53
N TRP A 180 -6.25 -9.05 16.42
CA TRP A 180 -5.74 -8.49 15.17
C TRP A 180 -6.73 -7.47 14.60
N ARG A 181 -6.22 -6.33 14.11
CA ARG A 181 -7.00 -5.35 13.33
C ARG A 181 -7.13 -5.72 11.86
N ILE A 182 -6.33 -6.67 11.44
CA ILE A 182 -6.22 -7.15 10.08
C ILE A 182 -6.99 -8.47 9.97
N ASN A 183 -7.67 -8.67 8.86
CA ASN A 183 -8.39 -9.91 8.56
C ASN A 183 -7.43 -10.91 7.93
N LEU A 184 -6.73 -11.65 8.76
CA LEU A 184 -5.68 -12.58 8.35
C LEU A 184 -6.22 -13.72 7.47
N GLU A 185 -7.41 -14.21 7.76
CA GLU A 185 -8.07 -15.28 7.00
C GLU A 185 -8.30 -14.84 5.55
N ALA A 186 -8.91 -13.67 5.34
CA ALA A 186 -9.14 -13.15 3.99
C ALA A 186 -7.82 -12.86 3.26
N LEU A 187 -6.81 -12.32 3.95
CA LEU A 187 -5.50 -12.08 3.35
C LEU A 187 -4.78 -13.38 2.96
N ARG A 188 -4.97 -14.44 3.76
CA ARG A 188 -4.38 -15.76 3.46
C ARG A 188 -5.03 -16.40 2.24
N GLU A 189 -6.35 -16.31 2.16
CA GLU A 189 -7.15 -16.84 1.04
C GLU A 189 -6.83 -16.12 -0.28
N HIS A 190 -6.67 -14.79 -0.23
CA HIS A 190 -6.44 -13.93 -1.40
C HIS A 190 -4.96 -13.55 -1.61
N LEU A 191 -4.02 -14.33 -1.07
CA LEU A 191 -2.60 -13.97 -1.18
C LEU A 191 -2.11 -13.95 -2.63
N ASP A 192 -2.62 -14.84 -3.47
CA ASP A 192 -2.31 -14.88 -4.89
C ASP A 192 -2.87 -13.64 -5.62
N ASP A 193 -4.09 -13.21 -5.30
CA ASP A 193 -4.68 -11.98 -5.84
C ASP A 193 -3.87 -10.73 -5.44
N ILE A 194 -3.28 -10.72 -4.23
CA ILE A 194 -2.40 -9.63 -3.77
C ILE A 194 -1.10 -9.57 -4.59
N PHE A 195 -0.60 -10.72 -5.07
CA PHE A 195 0.58 -10.77 -5.93
C PHE A 195 0.28 -10.54 -7.41
N ASP A 196 -0.97 -10.49 -7.79
CA ASP A 196 -1.37 -10.24 -9.17
C ASP A 196 -0.97 -8.83 -9.65
N GLY A 197 -1.06 -8.61 -10.95
CA GLY A 197 -0.72 -7.36 -11.62
C GLY A 197 -1.79 -6.91 -12.59
N LEU A 198 -1.54 -5.76 -13.20
CA LEU A 198 -2.33 -5.30 -14.34
C LEU A 198 -2.12 -6.25 -15.54
N ASP A 199 -3.12 -6.35 -16.42
CA ASP A 199 -2.96 -6.98 -17.74
C ASP A 199 -2.09 -6.05 -18.61
N THR A 200 -0.76 -6.11 -18.35
CA THR A 200 0.20 -5.21 -18.99
C THR A 200 0.26 -5.37 -20.49
N ASP A 201 0.08 -6.60 -21.01
CA ASP A 201 0.12 -6.87 -22.43
C ASP A 201 -1.07 -6.22 -23.16
N ARG A 202 -2.27 -6.31 -22.59
CA ARG A 202 -3.45 -5.63 -23.12
C ARG A 202 -3.29 -4.11 -23.07
N ILE A 203 -2.89 -3.59 -21.92
CA ILE A 203 -2.72 -2.13 -21.70
C ILE A 203 -1.71 -1.56 -22.69
N ILE A 204 -0.57 -2.23 -22.89
CA ILE A 204 0.46 -1.78 -23.82
C ILE A 204 -0.05 -1.78 -25.27
N ARG A 205 -0.79 -2.83 -25.68
CA ARG A 205 -1.43 -2.87 -27.02
C ARG A 205 -2.44 -1.75 -27.21
N GLU A 206 -3.10 -1.30 -26.15
CA GLU A 206 -4.08 -0.21 -26.16
C GLU A 206 -3.42 1.19 -26.04
N GLY A 207 -2.10 1.28 -25.98
CA GLY A 207 -1.34 2.55 -25.93
C GLY A 207 -1.00 3.05 -24.54
N GLY A 208 -1.17 2.23 -23.52
CA GLY A 208 -0.86 2.57 -22.14
C GLY A 208 -1.97 3.35 -21.43
N ILE A 209 -1.81 3.52 -20.12
CA ILE A 209 -2.69 4.35 -19.29
C ILE A 209 -2.18 5.78 -19.31
N THR A 210 -2.97 6.70 -19.84
CA THR A 210 -2.56 8.09 -20.13
C THR A 210 -3.53 9.11 -19.51
N GLY A 211 -3.21 10.40 -19.65
CA GLY A 211 -4.10 11.51 -19.22
C GLY A 211 -3.75 12.14 -17.88
N PHE A 212 -2.67 11.65 -17.24
CA PHE A 212 -2.13 12.21 -15.98
C PHE A 212 -0.64 11.89 -15.86
N PRO A 213 0.15 12.73 -15.15
CA PRO A 213 1.53 12.42 -14.82
C PRO A 213 1.60 11.32 -13.75
N ALA A 214 2.61 10.45 -13.84
CA ALA A 214 2.85 9.39 -12.87
C ALA A 214 4.29 9.46 -12.32
N LEU A 215 4.47 9.14 -11.04
CA LEU A 215 5.77 9.00 -10.39
C LEU A 215 5.88 7.60 -9.79
N PHE A 216 6.93 6.88 -10.13
CA PHE A 216 7.32 5.65 -9.48
C PHE A 216 8.56 5.89 -8.62
N VAL A 217 8.49 5.57 -7.34
CA VAL A 217 9.59 5.75 -6.38
C VAL A 217 10.04 4.39 -5.89
N SER A 218 11.29 4.02 -6.16
CA SER A 218 11.89 2.77 -5.68
C SER A 218 12.88 3.01 -4.55
N GLY A 219 13.08 2.03 -3.69
CA GLY A 219 14.21 2.00 -2.75
C GLY A 219 15.42 1.33 -3.40
N ALA A 220 16.62 1.90 -3.20
CA ALA A 220 17.86 1.34 -3.77
C ALA A 220 18.17 -0.08 -3.26
N ASN A 221 17.69 -0.43 -2.07
CA ASN A 221 17.84 -1.73 -1.42
C ASN A 221 16.58 -2.59 -1.52
N SER A 222 15.68 -2.29 -2.48
CA SER A 222 14.42 -3.01 -2.69
C SER A 222 14.43 -3.75 -4.02
N ASP A 223 13.85 -4.95 -4.04
CA ASP A 223 13.69 -5.78 -5.24
C ASP A 223 12.32 -5.61 -5.92
N TYR A 224 11.45 -4.72 -5.40
CA TYR A 224 10.09 -4.56 -5.94
C TYR A 224 10.05 -3.79 -7.26
N ILE A 225 10.93 -2.80 -7.45
CA ILE A 225 11.16 -2.14 -8.74
C ILE A 225 12.65 -2.29 -9.04
N ARG A 226 12.98 -3.08 -10.06
CA ARG A 226 14.33 -3.25 -10.56
C ARG A 226 14.54 -2.41 -11.82
N ALA A 227 15.79 -2.21 -12.22
CA ALA A 227 16.10 -1.45 -13.44
C ALA A 227 15.42 -2.01 -14.70
N GLU A 228 15.28 -3.34 -14.76
CA GLU A 228 14.57 -4.05 -15.84
C GLU A 228 13.07 -3.71 -15.92
N ASP A 229 12.45 -3.34 -14.81
CA ASP A 229 11.04 -2.96 -14.75
C ASP A 229 10.75 -1.57 -15.32
N HIS A 230 11.77 -0.73 -15.49
CA HIS A 230 11.60 0.64 -15.96
C HIS A 230 10.98 0.71 -17.37
N VAL A 231 11.32 -0.23 -18.24
CA VAL A 231 10.75 -0.31 -19.59
C VAL A 231 9.26 -0.64 -19.50
N LEU A 232 8.91 -1.63 -18.71
CA LEU A 232 7.52 -2.03 -18.50
C LEU A 232 6.69 -0.89 -17.89
N ILE A 233 7.21 -0.23 -16.85
CA ILE A 233 6.53 0.90 -16.21
C ILE A 233 6.21 1.98 -17.24
N ARG A 234 7.17 2.39 -18.07
CA ARG A 234 6.95 3.43 -19.10
C ARG A 234 6.06 2.95 -20.26
N SER A 235 6.03 1.65 -20.54
CA SER A 235 5.12 1.10 -21.56
C SER A 235 3.67 1.10 -21.08
N VAL A 236 3.45 0.82 -19.77
CA VAL A 236 2.12 0.84 -19.15
C VAL A 236 1.67 2.27 -18.81
N PHE A 237 2.58 3.11 -18.32
CA PHE A 237 2.34 4.52 -17.97
C PHE A 237 3.32 5.43 -18.73
N PRO A 238 2.98 5.85 -19.96
CA PRO A 238 3.90 6.60 -20.82
C PRO A 238 4.40 7.93 -20.24
N ALA A 239 3.64 8.55 -19.34
CA ALA A 239 4.01 9.77 -18.63
C ALA A 239 4.69 9.52 -17.27
N ALA A 240 5.31 8.34 -17.07
CA ALA A 240 5.94 7.98 -15.82
C ALA A 240 7.38 8.51 -15.68
N ASP A 241 7.61 9.27 -14.61
CA ASP A 241 8.93 9.50 -14.03
C ASP A 241 9.27 8.35 -13.07
N ILE A 242 10.56 7.97 -13.00
CA ILE A 242 11.03 6.93 -12.07
C ILE A 242 12.21 7.51 -11.28
N VAL A 243 12.13 7.43 -9.95
CA VAL A 243 13.16 7.92 -9.02
C VAL A 243 13.53 6.82 -8.03
N THR A 244 14.83 6.64 -7.80
CA THR A 244 15.33 5.71 -6.78
C THR A 244 15.86 6.48 -5.58
N ILE A 245 15.37 6.14 -4.38
CA ILE A 245 15.82 6.73 -3.11
C ILE A 245 16.97 5.88 -2.55
N PRO A 246 18.16 6.48 -2.31
CA PRO A 246 19.28 5.78 -1.72
C PRO A 246 18.98 5.33 -0.29
N ASP A 247 19.67 4.29 0.17
CA ASP A 247 19.62 3.75 1.52
C ASP A 247 18.21 3.40 2.02
N ALA A 248 17.29 3.12 1.09
CA ALA A 248 15.92 2.70 1.39
C ALA A 248 15.63 1.31 0.82
N GLY A 249 14.95 0.49 1.61
CA GLY A 249 14.31 -0.76 1.18
C GLY A 249 12.83 -0.53 0.85
N HIS A 250 12.01 -1.57 1.07
CA HIS A 250 10.57 -1.54 0.74
C HIS A 250 9.75 -0.52 1.56
N TRP A 251 10.19 -0.19 2.76
CA TRP A 251 9.47 0.75 3.64
C TRP A 251 10.02 2.18 3.57
N LEU A 252 10.09 2.76 2.36
CA LEU A 252 10.64 4.10 2.12
C LEU A 252 10.03 5.17 3.02
N HIS A 253 8.73 5.08 3.27
CA HIS A 253 7.97 6.00 4.12
C HIS A 253 8.41 5.98 5.60
N ALA A 254 9.11 4.93 6.02
CA ALA A 254 9.67 4.80 7.37
C ALA A 254 11.20 4.94 7.39
N GLU A 255 11.88 4.61 6.28
CA GLU A 255 13.34 4.59 6.19
C GLU A 255 13.91 5.93 5.74
N GLN A 256 13.28 6.56 4.77
CA GLN A 256 13.71 7.83 4.16
C GLN A 256 12.51 8.79 3.94
N PRO A 257 11.73 9.12 5.00
CA PRO A 257 10.50 9.90 4.87
C PRO A 257 10.74 11.28 4.26
N ASP A 258 11.83 11.96 4.62
CA ASP A 258 12.15 13.32 4.13
C ASP A 258 12.47 13.32 2.64
N LEU A 259 13.26 12.33 2.17
CA LEU A 259 13.56 12.18 0.74
C LEU A 259 12.31 11.80 -0.05
N LEU A 260 11.45 10.95 0.51
CA LEU A 260 10.19 10.60 -0.12
C LEU A 260 9.29 11.84 -0.30
N VAL A 261 9.08 12.61 0.76
CA VAL A 261 8.28 13.85 0.71
C VAL A 261 8.88 14.86 -0.27
N LYS A 262 10.20 15.04 -0.27
CA LYS A 262 10.89 15.96 -1.19
C LYS A 262 10.64 15.59 -2.66
N ASN A 263 10.76 14.31 -3.01
CA ASN A 263 10.52 13.84 -4.38
C ASN A 263 9.04 13.97 -4.77
N ILE A 264 8.11 13.65 -3.86
CA ILE A 264 6.68 13.84 -4.07
C ILE A 264 6.36 15.31 -4.37
N ARG A 265 6.83 16.24 -3.54
CA ARG A 265 6.61 17.69 -3.73
C ARG A 265 7.19 18.15 -5.06
N PHE A 266 8.46 17.82 -5.33
CA PHE A 266 9.11 18.21 -6.59
C PHE A 266 8.33 17.73 -7.82
N PHE A 267 7.74 16.54 -7.76
CA PHE A 267 6.91 16.01 -8.84
C PHE A 267 5.57 16.75 -8.95
N LEU A 268 4.93 17.09 -7.84
CA LEU A 268 3.61 17.74 -7.82
C LEU A 268 3.64 19.25 -8.10
N ASP A 269 4.79 19.91 -7.93
CA ASP A 269 4.98 21.34 -8.16
C ASP A 269 5.33 21.69 -9.60
N ARG A 270 5.43 20.70 -10.51
CA ARG A 270 5.63 20.87 -11.96
C ARG A 270 4.32 21.18 -12.66
#